data_bd5969a85d65991e5bd038cbf0bec3de
#
_entry.id   bd5969a85d65991e5bd038cbf0bec3de
#
_cell.length_a   1.000
_cell.length_b   1.000
_cell.length_c   1.000
_cell.angle_alpha   90.00
_cell.angle_beta   90.00
_cell.angle_gamma   90.00
#
_symmetry.space_group_name_H-M   'P 1'
#
loop_
_entity.id
_entity.type
_entity.pdbx_description
1 polymer ?
#
loop_
_entity_poly.entity_id
_entity_poly.type
_entity_poly.pdbx_seq_one_letter_code
_entity_poly.pdbx_strand_id
1 'polypeptide(L)'
;MRIAMISEHASPLAALGEEDAGGQNTHVAELASALTGAGHDVRVYTRRDSPTLPEVVGAPDGYQVCHVPAGPARRVPKDDLLPYMGEFGSWLADTWRRGGWTPDVAHAHFWMSGLATVHASRRTGVPTVLTYHALGTVKRRHQGARDTSPPGRAGYERALGRAVDRVVVQCSDEVAELVRMGVPRSRMALVPSGVNEAVFHPDGPVAPRDPARPRILTVGRMVERKGFLDVVRALPAVPDAECVVVGGPPAHLLPADTFARRLSALADSCGVADRVRLLGGVPRGEMGAWYRSADVLVAAPWYEPFGLTPLEGMACGVPVIGTNVGGIADSVVDGLTGDLVPPRDPRALGTALRRLLGDNVRRFAYATAALDRIRSRYSWKRCAEQLGAVYGTLTSAARPTPAVA
;
A
#
# COMPACT_ATOMS: atom_id res chain seq x y z
N MET A 1 -15.98 -17.70 -7.08
CA MET A 1 -15.88 -17.95 -5.62
C MET A 1 -16.52 -16.81 -4.87
N ARG A 2 -17.00 -17.07 -3.66
CA ARG A 2 -17.40 -16.05 -2.69
C ARG A 2 -16.20 -15.73 -1.81
N ILE A 3 -15.76 -14.48 -1.83
CA ILE A 3 -14.54 -14.05 -1.15
C ILE A 3 -14.90 -13.01 -0.08
N ALA A 4 -14.60 -13.31 1.18
CA ALA A 4 -14.66 -12.32 2.25
C ALA A 4 -13.29 -11.65 2.39
N MET A 5 -13.20 -10.34 2.19
CA MET A 5 -12.03 -9.54 2.51
C MET A 5 -12.27 -8.81 3.82
N ILE A 6 -11.38 -8.96 4.79
CA ILE A 6 -11.54 -8.36 6.12
C ILE A 6 -10.49 -7.26 6.30
N SER A 7 -10.93 -6.03 6.48
CA SER A 7 -10.08 -4.85 6.64
C SER A 7 -10.69 -3.92 7.71
N GLU A 8 -10.42 -4.20 8.98
CA GLU A 8 -11.12 -3.63 10.12
C GLU A 8 -11.06 -2.11 10.21
N HIS A 9 -9.92 -1.48 9.84
CA HIS A 9 -9.73 -0.02 9.92
C HIS A 9 -9.58 0.67 8.55
N ALA A 10 -9.23 -0.08 7.50
CA ALA A 10 -8.95 0.50 6.19
C ALA A 10 -10.10 0.22 5.23
N SER A 11 -11.18 1.00 5.36
CA SER A 11 -12.33 0.92 4.47
C SER A 11 -11.93 1.22 3.02
N PRO A 12 -12.37 0.42 2.02
CA PRO A 12 -12.13 0.71 0.61
C PRO A 12 -12.89 1.95 0.11
N LEU A 13 -13.88 2.43 0.87
CA LEU A 13 -14.67 3.62 0.55
C LEU A 13 -14.06 4.91 1.12
N ALA A 14 -13.00 4.83 1.94
CA ALA A 14 -12.37 6.01 2.53
C ALA A 14 -11.68 6.86 1.45
N ALA A 15 -11.90 8.17 1.51
CA ALA A 15 -11.22 9.11 0.62
C ALA A 15 -9.72 9.18 0.96
N LEU A 16 -8.87 9.22 -0.07
CA LEU A 16 -7.43 9.44 0.12
C LEU A 16 -7.19 10.82 0.72
N GLY A 17 -6.40 10.86 1.81
CA GLY A 17 -6.13 12.10 2.57
C GLY A 17 -6.83 12.14 3.93
N GLU A 18 -7.75 11.24 4.23
CA GLU A 18 -8.24 11.05 5.60
C GLU A 18 -7.14 10.48 6.51
N GLU A 19 -7.26 10.71 7.82
CA GLU A 19 -6.22 10.49 8.83
C GLU A 19 -5.60 9.08 8.80
N ASP A 20 -6.38 8.04 8.53
CA ASP A 20 -5.91 6.65 8.42
C ASP A 20 -5.96 6.11 6.98
N ALA A 21 -6.36 6.92 5.99
CA ALA A 21 -6.38 6.49 4.59
C ALA A 21 -4.96 6.40 4.02
N GLY A 22 -4.65 5.26 3.41
CA GLY A 22 -3.30 4.99 2.91
C GLY A 22 -3.24 3.82 1.94
N GLY A 23 -2.04 3.28 1.74
CA GLY A 23 -1.80 2.20 0.79
C GLY A 23 -2.67 0.95 0.99
N GLN A 24 -3.06 0.63 2.23
CA GLN A 24 -3.95 -0.51 2.49
C GLN A 24 -5.36 -0.26 1.97
N ASN A 25 -5.94 0.94 2.16
CA ASN A 25 -7.27 1.28 1.65
C ASN A 25 -7.31 1.14 0.12
N THR A 26 -6.30 1.72 -0.55
CA THR A 26 -6.14 1.59 -2.00
C THR A 26 -5.99 0.13 -2.42
N HIS A 27 -5.13 -0.63 -1.74
CA HIS A 27 -4.92 -2.04 -2.05
C HIS A 27 -6.21 -2.85 -1.92
N VAL A 28 -6.98 -2.67 -0.83
CA VAL A 28 -8.23 -3.41 -0.61
C VAL A 28 -9.28 -3.03 -1.66
N ALA A 29 -9.43 -1.75 -1.99
CA ALA A 29 -10.37 -1.28 -3.01
C ALA A 29 -10.04 -1.86 -4.40
N GLU A 30 -8.80 -1.68 -4.86
CA GLU A 30 -8.35 -2.11 -6.18
C GLU A 30 -8.36 -3.64 -6.31
N LEU A 31 -7.98 -4.37 -5.25
CA LEU A 31 -8.03 -5.82 -5.24
C LEU A 31 -9.47 -6.34 -5.27
N ALA A 32 -10.38 -5.74 -4.48
CA ALA A 32 -11.80 -6.11 -4.48
C ALA A 32 -12.42 -5.88 -5.87
N SER A 33 -12.13 -4.74 -6.50
CA SER A 33 -12.53 -4.43 -7.88
C SER A 33 -11.99 -5.47 -8.87
N ALA A 34 -10.70 -5.79 -8.83
CA ALA A 34 -10.07 -6.74 -9.73
C ALA A 34 -10.61 -8.18 -9.57
N LEU A 35 -10.85 -8.62 -8.33
CA LEU A 35 -11.45 -9.93 -8.05
C LEU A 35 -12.90 -10.00 -8.55
N THR A 36 -13.67 -8.92 -8.38
CA THR A 36 -15.05 -8.82 -8.90
C THR A 36 -15.04 -8.83 -10.43
N GLY A 37 -14.14 -8.08 -11.06
CA GLY A 37 -13.92 -8.11 -12.51
C GLY A 37 -13.49 -9.49 -13.05
N ALA A 38 -12.85 -10.32 -12.22
CA ALA A 38 -12.52 -11.72 -12.53
C ALA A 38 -13.71 -12.70 -12.29
N GLY A 39 -14.90 -12.20 -11.97
CA GLY A 39 -16.12 -13.00 -11.79
C GLY A 39 -16.28 -13.61 -10.41
N HIS A 40 -15.62 -13.06 -9.39
CA HIS A 40 -15.82 -13.47 -7.99
C HIS A 40 -16.90 -12.61 -7.32
N ASP A 41 -17.65 -13.20 -6.36
CA ASP A 41 -18.58 -12.50 -5.48
C ASP A 41 -17.79 -12.03 -4.24
N VAL A 42 -17.52 -10.71 -4.16
CA VAL A 42 -16.60 -10.13 -3.16
C VAL A 42 -17.36 -9.28 -2.16
N ARG A 43 -17.13 -9.55 -0.86
CA ARG A 43 -17.59 -8.70 0.24
C ARG A 43 -16.41 -8.25 1.08
N VAL A 44 -16.31 -6.94 1.29
CA VAL A 44 -15.30 -6.33 2.17
C VAL A 44 -15.96 -6.00 3.50
N TYR A 45 -15.41 -6.53 4.58
CA TYR A 45 -15.88 -6.30 5.95
C TYR A 45 -14.97 -5.29 6.64
N THR A 46 -15.54 -4.16 7.04
CA THR A 46 -14.85 -3.10 7.77
C THR A 46 -15.64 -2.70 9.01
N ARG A 47 -15.01 -2.12 10.01
CA ARG A 47 -15.70 -1.71 11.22
C ARG A 47 -16.65 -0.54 10.96
N ARG A 48 -17.82 -0.57 11.56
CA ARG A 48 -18.76 0.55 11.53
C ARG A 48 -18.24 1.67 12.44
N ASP A 49 -17.81 2.77 11.86
CA ASP A 49 -17.20 3.90 12.56
C ASP A 49 -18.07 5.17 12.61
N SER A 50 -19.32 5.05 12.14
CA SER A 50 -20.35 6.09 12.28
C SER A 50 -21.73 5.42 12.44
N PRO A 51 -22.62 5.98 13.28
CA PRO A 51 -23.98 5.47 13.42
C PRO A 51 -24.83 5.66 12.16
N THR A 52 -24.44 6.59 11.28
CA THR A 52 -25.15 6.91 10.03
C THR A 52 -24.79 5.97 8.88
N LEU A 53 -23.72 5.16 9.01
CA LEU A 53 -23.35 4.22 7.95
C LEU A 53 -24.38 3.08 7.85
N PRO A 54 -24.85 2.76 6.63
CA PRO A 54 -25.72 1.60 6.40
C PRO A 54 -24.95 0.29 6.69
N GLU A 55 -25.66 -0.79 6.91
CA GLU A 55 -25.06 -2.10 7.17
C GLU A 55 -24.25 -2.59 5.96
N VAL A 56 -24.77 -2.39 4.74
CA VAL A 56 -24.14 -2.80 3.48
C VAL A 56 -24.21 -1.65 2.47
N VAL A 57 -23.11 -1.45 1.76
CA VAL A 57 -23.00 -0.48 0.65
C VAL A 57 -22.47 -1.21 -0.59
N GLY A 58 -23.11 -1.04 -1.73
CA GLY A 58 -22.57 -1.46 -3.03
C GLY A 58 -21.49 -0.48 -3.50
N ALA A 59 -20.31 -0.98 -3.82
CA ALA A 59 -19.27 -0.19 -4.47
C ALA A 59 -19.54 -0.07 -5.98
N PRO A 60 -19.10 1.01 -6.65
CA PRO A 60 -19.30 1.19 -8.10
C PRO A 60 -18.75 0.03 -8.93
N ASP A 61 -17.67 -0.59 -8.47
CA ASP A 61 -16.99 -1.70 -9.13
C ASP A 61 -17.64 -3.07 -8.87
N GLY A 62 -18.83 -3.11 -8.24
CA GLY A 62 -19.67 -4.29 -8.09
C GLY A 62 -19.40 -5.15 -6.86
N TYR A 63 -18.40 -4.87 -6.03
CA TYR A 63 -18.26 -5.53 -4.73
C TYR A 63 -19.14 -4.86 -3.65
N GLN A 64 -19.36 -5.55 -2.53
CA GLN A 64 -20.11 -5.02 -1.39
C GLN A 64 -19.18 -4.68 -0.22
N VAL A 65 -19.50 -3.60 0.50
CA VAL A 65 -18.85 -3.24 1.76
C VAL A 65 -19.84 -3.42 2.90
N CYS A 66 -19.48 -4.28 3.85
CA CYS A 66 -20.28 -4.60 5.03
C CYS A 66 -19.68 -3.92 6.26
N HIS A 67 -20.46 -3.09 6.95
CA HIS A 67 -20.05 -2.38 8.15
C HIS A 67 -20.36 -3.19 9.40
N VAL A 68 -19.31 -3.76 10.00
CA VAL A 68 -19.39 -4.64 11.17
C VAL A 68 -19.55 -3.82 12.45
N PRO A 69 -20.60 -4.06 13.26
CA PRO A 69 -20.83 -3.35 14.52
C PRO A 69 -19.97 -3.91 15.66
N ALA A 70 -18.65 -3.67 15.58
CA ALA A 70 -17.68 -4.06 16.61
C ALA A 70 -17.18 -2.83 17.35
N GLY A 71 -17.47 -2.74 18.64
CA GLY A 71 -17.22 -1.58 19.48
C GLY A 71 -18.11 -0.38 19.15
N PRO A 72 -17.75 0.84 19.58
CA PRO A 72 -18.58 2.03 19.41
C PRO A 72 -18.63 2.49 17.94
N ALA A 73 -19.82 2.90 17.48
CA ALA A 73 -20.03 3.45 16.13
C ALA A 73 -19.47 4.88 16.01
N ARG A 74 -18.15 5.03 16.22
CA ARG A 74 -17.38 6.27 16.06
C ARG A 74 -15.97 5.94 15.61
N ARG A 75 -15.25 6.92 15.11
CA ARG A 75 -13.81 6.76 14.82
C ARG A 75 -13.05 6.39 16.10
N VAL A 76 -12.20 5.38 15.99
CA VAL A 76 -11.29 4.91 17.03
C VAL A 76 -9.90 4.82 16.39
N PRO A 77 -8.86 5.36 17.03
CA PRO A 77 -7.50 5.23 16.50
C PRO A 77 -7.15 3.77 16.25
N LYS A 78 -6.46 3.50 15.14
CA LYS A 78 -6.15 2.14 14.70
C LYS A 78 -5.49 1.28 15.81
N ASP A 79 -4.53 1.85 16.55
CA ASP A 79 -3.80 1.10 17.57
C ASP A 79 -4.67 0.74 18.80
N ASP A 80 -5.88 1.33 18.93
CA ASP A 80 -6.86 1.09 19.98
C ASP A 80 -7.98 0.10 19.58
N LEU A 81 -7.94 -0.47 18.38
CA LEU A 81 -8.97 -1.36 17.85
C LEU A 81 -8.86 -2.81 18.35
N LEU A 82 -7.73 -3.22 18.89
CA LEU A 82 -7.48 -4.59 19.33
C LEU A 82 -8.57 -5.16 20.25
N PRO A 83 -9.13 -4.45 21.26
CA PRO A 83 -10.18 -4.98 22.14
C PRO A 83 -11.45 -5.42 21.42
N TYR A 84 -11.75 -4.85 20.25
CA TYR A 84 -12.98 -5.12 19.50
C TYR A 84 -12.86 -6.29 18.50
N MET A 85 -11.67 -6.88 18.35
CA MET A 85 -11.45 -7.94 17.32
C MET A 85 -12.16 -9.26 17.66
N GLY A 86 -12.40 -9.54 18.94
CA GLY A 86 -13.21 -10.69 19.37
C GLY A 86 -14.68 -10.54 18.96
N GLU A 87 -15.27 -9.36 19.19
CA GLU A 87 -16.64 -9.02 18.78
C GLU A 87 -16.76 -9.04 17.24
N PHE A 88 -15.79 -8.44 16.54
CA PHE A 88 -15.73 -8.45 15.07
C PHE A 88 -15.74 -9.89 14.52
N GLY A 89 -14.86 -10.75 15.03
CA GLY A 89 -14.77 -12.14 14.60
C GLY A 89 -16.02 -12.96 14.93
N SER A 90 -16.66 -12.71 16.07
CA SER A 90 -17.93 -13.37 16.45
C SER A 90 -19.05 -12.96 15.51
N TRP A 91 -19.17 -11.67 15.18
CA TRP A 91 -20.16 -11.18 14.24
C TRP A 91 -19.96 -11.79 12.84
N LEU A 92 -18.72 -11.89 12.35
CA LEU A 92 -18.42 -12.58 11.09
C LEU A 92 -18.89 -14.04 11.12
N ALA A 93 -18.54 -14.78 12.17
CA ALA A 93 -18.91 -16.19 12.30
C ALA A 93 -20.42 -16.38 12.29
N ASP A 94 -21.16 -15.55 13.05
CA ASP A 94 -22.60 -15.62 13.14
C ASP A 94 -23.29 -15.25 11.82
N THR A 95 -22.76 -14.22 11.11
CA THR A 95 -23.27 -13.81 9.82
C THR A 95 -23.06 -14.90 8.76
N TRP A 96 -21.89 -15.53 8.71
CA TRP A 96 -21.59 -16.60 7.75
C TRP A 96 -22.36 -17.89 8.04
N ARG A 97 -22.70 -18.17 9.30
CA ARG A 97 -23.50 -19.36 9.71
C ARG A 97 -25.00 -19.21 9.49
N ARG A 98 -25.55 -17.99 9.59
CA ARG A 98 -27.01 -17.74 9.47
C ARG A 98 -27.54 -17.97 8.05
N GLY A 99 -26.69 -18.19 7.07
CA GLY A 99 -27.07 -18.51 5.71
C GLY A 99 -27.17 -17.30 4.79
N GLY A 100 -27.52 -17.56 3.53
CA GLY A 100 -27.59 -16.56 2.47
C GLY A 100 -26.24 -16.33 1.76
N TRP A 101 -25.17 -16.03 2.51
CA TRP A 101 -23.84 -15.84 1.92
C TRP A 101 -22.75 -16.34 2.88
N THR A 102 -22.17 -17.47 2.57
CA THR A 102 -20.99 -18.03 3.24
C THR A 102 -19.80 -17.94 2.31
N PRO A 103 -18.65 -17.36 2.74
CA PRO A 103 -17.48 -17.28 1.89
C PRO A 103 -16.83 -18.65 1.67
N ASP A 104 -16.28 -18.85 0.47
CA ASP A 104 -15.40 -19.98 0.17
C ASP A 104 -14.01 -19.79 0.79
N VAL A 105 -13.58 -18.53 0.97
CA VAL A 105 -12.31 -18.11 1.57
C VAL A 105 -12.44 -16.76 2.26
N ALA A 106 -11.71 -16.57 3.36
CA ALA A 106 -11.62 -15.30 4.09
C ALA A 106 -10.18 -14.76 4.03
N HIS A 107 -9.99 -13.59 3.40
CA HIS A 107 -8.69 -12.93 3.27
C HIS A 107 -8.61 -11.71 4.19
N ALA A 108 -7.82 -11.81 5.23
CA ALA A 108 -7.57 -10.75 6.18
C ALA A 108 -6.46 -9.80 5.68
N HIS A 109 -6.71 -8.51 5.82
CA HIS A 109 -5.76 -7.45 5.52
C HIS A 109 -5.37 -6.73 6.80
N PHE A 110 -4.15 -6.90 7.24
CA PHE A 110 -3.59 -6.47 8.52
C PHE A 110 -3.78 -7.48 9.66
N TRP A 111 -2.91 -7.41 10.68
CA TRP A 111 -2.85 -8.40 11.76
C TRP A 111 -4.11 -8.45 12.63
N MET A 112 -4.77 -7.31 12.89
CA MET A 112 -6.00 -7.27 13.68
C MET A 112 -7.17 -7.92 12.93
N SER A 113 -7.31 -7.65 11.64
CA SER A 113 -8.23 -8.40 10.76
C SER A 113 -7.91 -9.90 10.78
N GLY A 114 -6.62 -10.27 10.83
CA GLY A 114 -6.18 -11.66 10.98
C GLY A 114 -6.72 -12.31 12.25
N LEU A 115 -6.68 -11.62 13.40
CA LEU A 115 -7.24 -12.12 14.65
C LEU A 115 -8.74 -12.38 14.55
N ALA A 116 -9.49 -11.40 14.03
CA ALA A 116 -10.93 -11.54 13.84
C ALA A 116 -11.28 -12.68 12.87
N THR A 117 -10.52 -12.81 11.77
CA THR A 117 -10.75 -13.85 10.76
C THR A 117 -10.45 -15.25 11.29
N VAL A 118 -9.35 -15.45 12.02
CA VAL A 118 -9.03 -16.73 12.65
C VAL A 118 -10.08 -17.11 13.71
N HIS A 119 -10.58 -16.12 14.47
CA HIS A 119 -11.68 -16.34 15.42
C HIS A 119 -12.95 -16.83 14.69
N ALA A 120 -13.33 -16.20 13.59
CA ALA A 120 -14.49 -16.61 12.79
C ALA A 120 -14.30 -17.99 12.14
N SER A 121 -13.12 -18.24 11.56
CA SER A 121 -12.76 -19.50 10.89
C SER A 121 -12.88 -20.70 11.83
N ARG A 122 -12.42 -20.59 13.08
CA ARG A 122 -12.55 -21.66 14.09
C ARG A 122 -13.99 -22.10 14.34
N ARG A 123 -14.96 -21.22 14.08
CA ARG A 123 -16.40 -21.50 14.30
C ARG A 123 -17.11 -21.91 13.00
N THR A 124 -16.53 -21.66 11.85
CA THR A 124 -17.19 -21.83 10.53
C THR A 124 -16.48 -22.81 9.61
N GLY A 125 -15.20 -23.10 9.85
CA GLY A 125 -14.38 -23.92 8.95
C GLY A 125 -13.93 -23.19 7.67
N VAL A 126 -14.22 -21.89 7.50
CA VAL A 126 -13.83 -21.13 6.31
C VAL A 126 -12.30 -20.99 6.24
N PRO A 127 -11.66 -21.37 5.13
CA PRO A 127 -10.21 -21.22 4.93
C PRO A 127 -9.75 -19.76 5.02
N THR A 128 -8.55 -19.56 5.57
CA THR A 128 -8.03 -18.23 5.92
C THR A 128 -6.76 -17.87 5.16
N VAL A 129 -6.72 -16.64 4.67
CA VAL A 129 -5.54 -16.00 4.07
C VAL A 129 -5.24 -14.71 4.81
N LEU A 130 -3.97 -14.34 4.93
CA LEU A 130 -3.56 -13.10 5.59
C LEU A 130 -2.52 -12.35 4.76
N THR A 131 -2.75 -11.06 4.51
CA THR A 131 -1.75 -10.08 4.07
C THR A 131 -1.49 -9.10 5.21
N TYR A 132 -0.23 -8.98 5.66
CA TYR A 132 0.09 -8.11 6.82
C TYR A 132 0.09 -6.63 6.49
N HIS A 133 0.41 -6.21 5.28
CA HIS A 133 0.61 -4.83 4.83
C HIS A 133 1.72 -4.06 5.55
N ALA A 134 2.01 -4.39 6.80
CA ALA A 134 3.10 -3.83 7.59
C ALA A 134 3.37 -4.72 8.79
N LEU A 135 4.61 -5.11 9.00
CA LEU A 135 5.04 -5.94 10.14
C LEU A 135 5.49 -5.06 11.32
N GLY A 136 5.06 -5.42 12.52
CA GLY A 136 5.40 -4.74 13.76
C GLY A 136 6.89 -4.79 14.08
N THR A 137 7.57 -5.88 13.74
CA THR A 137 9.05 -6.02 13.91
C THR A 137 9.79 -4.99 13.07
N VAL A 138 9.36 -4.78 11.80
CA VAL A 138 9.93 -3.78 10.90
C VAL A 138 9.62 -2.36 11.39
N LYS A 139 8.35 -2.09 11.75
CA LYS A 139 7.95 -0.79 12.29
C LYS A 139 8.78 -0.42 13.53
N ARG A 140 8.92 -1.34 14.48
CA ARG A 140 9.70 -1.14 15.71
C ARG A 140 11.18 -0.90 15.43
N ARG A 141 11.78 -1.63 14.50
CA ARG A 141 13.19 -1.46 14.10
C ARG A 141 13.47 -0.06 13.58
N HIS A 142 12.55 0.53 12.82
CA HIS A 142 12.75 1.84 12.20
C HIS A 142 12.23 3.02 13.03
N GLN A 143 11.23 2.83 13.89
CA GLN A 143 10.61 3.90 14.67
C GLN A 143 11.07 3.91 16.15
N GLY A 144 11.54 2.76 16.67
CA GLY A 144 12.01 2.66 18.05
C GLY A 144 10.93 3.08 19.05
N ALA A 145 11.25 3.98 19.96
CA ALA A 145 10.33 4.50 20.98
C ALA A 145 9.11 5.27 20.42
N ARG A 146 9.12 5.66 19.14
CA ARG A 146 8.00 6.32 18.47
C ARG A 146 6.95 5.33 17.91
N ASP A 147 7.19 4.02 18.06
CA ASP A 147 6.22 3.00 17.65
C ASP A 147 5.08 2.93 18.67
N THR A 148 3.89 3.34 18.25
CA THR A 148 2.64 3.36 19.05
C THR A 148 1.91 2.01 19.06
N SER A 149 2.41 1.02 18.34
CA SER A 149 1.78 -0.30 18.26
C SER A 149 1.70 -0.99 19.64
N PRO A 150 0.63 -1.75 19.91
CA PRO A 150 0.53 -2.53 21.14
C PRO A 150 1.77 -3.42 21.39
N PRO A 151 2.26 -3.53 22.62
CA PRO A 151 3.50 -4.26 22.93
C PRO A 151 3.52 -5.72 22.44
N GLY A 152 2.36 -6.39 22.45
CA GLY A 152 2.19 -7.79 22.01
C GLY A 152 2.12 -8.00 20.50
N ARG A 153 2.10 -6.95 19.68
CA ARG A 153 1.87 -7.03 18.23
C ARG A 153 2.74 -8.08 17.52
N ALA A 154 4.04 -8.08 17.74
CA ALA A 154 4.95 -9.06 17.10
C ALA A 154 4.64 -10.50 17.49
N GLY A 155 4.16 -10.74 18.72
CA GLY A 155 3.68 -12.05 19.17
C GLY A 155 2.42 -12.49 18.46
N TYR A 156 1.44 -11.59 18.33
CA TYR A 156 0.21 -11.85 17.56
C TYR A 156 0.50 -12.13 16.08
N GLU A 157 1.34 -11.33 15.45
CA GLU A 157 1.73 -11.53 14.05
C GLU A 157 2.39 -12.90 13.82
N ARG A 158 3.30 -13.30 14.72
CA ARG A 158 3.92 -14.63 14.68
C ARG A 158 2.91 -15.76 14.85
N ALA A 159 1.98 -15.63 15.79
CA ALA A 159 0.94 -16.63 16.03
C ALA A 159 0.00 -16.75 14.82
N LEU A 160 -0.41 -15.63 14.23
CA LEU A 160 -1.25 -15.57 13.02
C LEU A 160 -0.60 -16.24 11.83
N GLY A 161 0.68 -15.96 11.55
CA GLY A 161 1.40 -16.55 10.43
C GLY A 161 1.48 -18.09 10.50
N ARG A 162 1.29 -18.66 11.70
CA ARG A 162 1.21 -20.11 11.92
C ARG A 162 -0.22 -20.65 11.95
N ALA A 163 -1.19 -19.78 12.25
CA ALA A 163 -2.61 -20.17 12.42
C ALA A 163 -3.39 -20.13 11.11
N VAL A 164 -3.10 -19.17 10.22
CA VAL A 164 -3.78 -19.05 8.91
C VAL A 164 -3.32 -20.13 7.93
N ASP A 165 -4.17 -20.47 6.97
CA ASP A 165 -3.84 -21.48 5.95
C ASP A 165 -2.78 -21.00 4.98
N ARG A 166 -2.81 -19.70 4.61
CA ARG A 166 -1.80 -19.06 3.75
C ARG A 166 -1.52 -17.62 4.21
N VAL A 167 -0.27 -17.21 4.06
CA VAL A 167 0.17 -15.82 4.16
C VAL A 167 0.50 -15.34 2.76
N VAL A 168 -0.14 -14.28 2.32
CA VAL A 168 0.21 -13.57 1.09
C VAL A 168 1.19 -12.47 1.43
N VAL A 169 2.37 -12.54 0.84
CA VAL A 169 3.47 -11.58 0.99
C VAL A 169 3.63 -10.76 -0.28
N GLN A 170 3.97 -9.50 -0.14
CA GLN A 170 3.99 -8.57 -1.26
C GLN A 170 5.39 -8.35 -1.84
N CYS A 171 6.45 -8.69 -1.10
CA CYS A 171 7.83 -8.55 -1.53
C CYS A 171 8.76 -9.59 -0.86
N SER A 172 9.96 -9.72 -1.40
CA SER A 172 10.97 -10.66 -0.91
C SER A 172 11.50 -10.31 0.49
N ASP A 173 11.56 -9.01 0.83
CA ASP A 173 11.96 -8.58 2.17
C ASP A 173 10.95 -9.02 3.24
N GLU A 174 9.65 -8.95 2.93
CA GLU A 174 8.60 -9.46 3.81
C GLU A 174 8.70 -10.98 4.02
N VAL A 175 9.04 -11.75 2.96
CA VAL A 175 9.32 -13.19 3.08
C VAL A 175 10.46 -13.42 4.08
N ALA A 176 11.58 -12.71 3.93
CA ALA A 176 12.73 -12.84 4.80
C ALA A 176 12.40 -12.50 6.26
N GLU A 177 11.61 -11.45 6.50
CA GLU A 177 11.18 -11.04 7.84
C GLU A 177 10.28 -12.09 8.49
N LEU A 178 9.30 -12.61 7.77
CA LEU A 178 8.39 -13.65 8.28
C LEU A 178 9.11 -14.97 8.56
N VAL A 179 10.11 -15.33 7.75
CA VAL A 179 10.97 -16.50 8.04
C VAL A 179 11.73 -16.28 9.36
N ARG A 180 12.31 -15.09 9.57
CA ARG A 180 12.96 -14.73 10.86
C ARG A 180 11.98 -14.79 12.04
N MET A 181 10.70 -14.47 11.80
CA MET A 181 9.64 -14.61 12.79
C MET A 181 9.19 -16.07 13.01
N GLY A 182 9.72 -17.03 12.26
CA GLY A 182 9.42 -18.46 12.38
C GLY A 182 8.10 -18.87 11.69
N VAL A 183 7.66 -18.12 10.69
CA VAL A 183 6.57 -18.53 9.80
C VAL A 183 7.15 -19.42 8.69
N PRO A 184 6.60 -20.62 8.44
CA PRO A 184 7.13 -21.52 7.41
C PRO A 184 6.98 -20.91 6.00
N ARG A 185 8.06 -20.96 5.20
CA ARG A 185 8.02 -20.46 3.81
C ARG A 185 6.97 -21.19 2.96
N SER A 186 6.70 -22.45 3.23
CA SER A 186 5.68 -23.25 2.55
C SER A 186 4.25 -22.71 2.73
N ARG A 187 4.02 -21.87 3.74
CA ARG A 187 2.73 -21.18 3.96
C ARG A 187 2.64 -19.84 3.25
N MET A 188 3.70 -19.36 2.63
CA MET A 188 3.76 -18.05 1.99
C MET A 188 3.51 -18.17 0.49
N ALA A 189 2.75 -17.22 -0.05
CA ALA A 189 2.60 -16.99 -1.48
C ALA A 189 3.03 -15.55 -1.78
N LEU A 190 4.01 -15.37 -2.66
CA LEU A 190 4.46 -14.05 -3.09
C LEU A 190 3.55 -13.54 -4.19
N VAL A 191 2.71 -12.57 -3.86
CA VAL A 191 1.78 -11.92 -4.77
C VAL A 191 1.91 -10.41 -4.61
N PRO A 192 2.63 -9.73 -5.51
CA PRO A 192 2.77 -8.29 -5.46
C PRO A 192 1.43 -7.58 -5.69
N SER A 193 1.27 -6.38 -5.15
CA SER A 193 0.15 -5.51 -5.53
C SER A 193 0.26 -5.05 -6.97
N GLY A 194 -0.85 -4.58 -7.53
CA GLY A 194 -0.91 -3.99 -8.84
C GLY A 194 -0.89 -2.46 -8.85
N VAL A 195 -0.88 -1.90 -10.03
CA VAL A 195 -1.17 -0.50 -10.31
C VAL A 195 -2.43 -0.42 -11.17
N ASN A 196 -3.21 0.63 -11.00
CA ASN A 196 -4.41 0.88 -11.81
C ASN A 196 -4.00 1.58 -13.11
N GLU A 197 -3.89 0.80 -14.19
CA GLU A 197 -3.45 1.26 -15.51
C GLU A 197 -4.51 2.16 -16.21
N ALA A 198 -5.75 2.20 -15.72
CA ALA A 198 -6.75 3.15 -16.22
C ALA A 198 -6.53 4.56 -15.67
N VAL A 199 -5.87 4.68 -14.51
CA VAL A 199 -5.54 5.97 -13.87
C VAL A 199 -4.09 6.37 -14.15
N PHE A 200 -3.17 5.40 -14.09
CA PHE A 200 -1.74 5.60 -14.24
C PHE A 200 -1.24 4.95 -15.54
N HIS A 201 -1.07 5.77 -16.56
CA HIS A 201 -0.58 5.39 -17.88
C HIS A 201 0.19 6.56 -18.51
N PRO A 202 1.04 6.33 -19.52
CA PRO A 202 1.89 7.38 -20.07
C PRO A 202 1.13 8.46 -20.85
N ASP A 203 -0.06 8.14 -21.35
CA ASP A 203 -0.86 9.05 -22.15
C ASP A 203 -1.78 9.90 -21.28
N GLY A 204 -2.10 11.14 -21.73
CA GLY A 204 -3.06 12.01 -21.08
C GLY A 204 -2.48 13.35 -20.62
N PRO A 205 -3.24 14.14 -19.83
CA PRO A 205 -2.84 15.47 -19.44
C PRO A 205 -1.58 15.47 -18.56
N VAL A 206 -0.80 16.53 -18.70
CA VAL A 206 0.42 16.78 -17.92
C VAL A 206 0.18 17.99 -17.03
N ALA A 207 0.54 17.91 -15.75
CA ALA A 207 0.40 19.04 -14.84
C ALA A 207 1.30 20.22 -15.26
N PRO A 208 0.85 21.48 -15.10
CA PRO A 208 1.60 22.65 -15.51
C PRO A 208 3.03 22.67 -14.93
N ARG A 209 4.03 22.92 -15.77
CA ARG A 209 5.45 22.98 -15.41
C ARG A 209 6.20 24.00 -16.26
N ASP A 210 7.34 24.44 -15.75
CA ASP A 210 8.33 25.14 -16.55
C ASP A 210 9.11 24.10 -17.40
N PRO A 211 9.03 24.15 -18.73
CA PRO A 211 9.72 23.18 -19.58
C PRO A 211 11.26 23.33 -19.53
N ALA A 212 11.77 24.48 -19.10
CA ALA A 212 13.19 24.73 -18.96
C ALA A 212 13.79 24.11 -17.67
N ARG A 213 12.93 23.74 -16.70
CA ARG A 213 13.37 23.16 -15.43
C ARG A 213 13.03 21.67 -15.33
N PRO A 214 14.02 20.79 -15.12
CA PRO A 214 13.74 19.39 -14.78
C PRO A 214 12.89 19.30 -13.50
N ARG A 215 11.85 18.45 -13.53
CA ARG A 215 10.97 18.24 -12.38
C ARG A 215 11.27 16.95 -11.66
N ILE A 216 11.60 17.07 -10.39
CA ILE A 216 11.64 15.97 -9.42
C ILE A 216 10.27 15.91 -8.73
N LEU A 217 9.60 14.75 -8.79
CA LEU A 217 8.37 14.52 -8.07
C LEU A 217 8.64 13.60 -6.87
N THR A 218 8.05 13.89 -5.72
CA THR A 218 8.01 12.96 -4.59
C THR A 218 6.62 12.93 -3.99
N VAL A 219 6.09 11.72 -3.73
CA VAL A 219 4.68 11.51 -3.39
C VAL A 219 4.55 10.64 -2.14
N GLY A 220 3.64 11.02 -1.24
CA GLY A 220 3.32 10.21 -0.07
C GLY A 220 2.82 11.02 1.12
N ARG A 221 2.46 10.33 2.20
CA ARG A 221 2.09 11.00 3.45
C ARG A 221 3.26 11.80 4.00
N MET A 222 3.02 13.03 4.47
CA MET A 222 4.03 13.89 5.07
C MET A 222 4.44 13.39 6.46
N VAL A 223 5.23 12.30 6.49
CA VAL A 223 5.78 11.70 7.70
C VAL A 223 7.27 11.39 7.50
N GLU A 224 8.03 11.44 8.57
CA GLU A 224 9.50 11.39 8.55
C GLU A 224 10.05 10.16 7.79
N ARG A 225 9.42 9.00 8.00
CA ARG A 225 9.84 7.76 7.35
C ARG A 225 9.73 7.73 5.82
N LYS A 226 8.99 8.66 5.22
CA LYS A 226 8.87 8.79 3.75
C LYS A 226 10.09 9.50 3.10
N GLY A 227 11.00 10.04 3.93
CA GLY A 227 12.31 10.53 3.47
C GLY A 227 12.28 11.87 2.72
N PHE A 228 11.19 12.63 2.77
CA PHE A 228 11.12 13.94 2.10
C PHE A 228 12.24 14.89 2.53
N LEU A 229 12.67 14.81 3.80
CA LEU A 229 13.79 15.61 4.29
C LEU A 229 15.11 15.24 3.57
N ASP A 230 15.30 13.97 3.24
CA ASP A 230 16.49 13.50 2.52
C ASP A 230 16.44 13.94 1.05
N VAL A 231 15.24 13.99 0.46
CA VAL A 231 15.04 14.57 -0.88
C VAL A 231 15.45 16.04 -0.91
N VAL A 232 14.95 16.85 0.04
CA VAL A 232 15.32 18.29 0.11
C VAL A 232 16.82 18.48 0.31
N ARG A 233 17.49 17.68 1.17
CA ARG A 233 18.94 17.74 1.36
C ARG A 233 19.73 17.34 0.11
N ALA A 234 19.15 16.57 -0.79
CA ALA A 234 19.79 16.17 -2.05
C ALA A 234 19.73 17.24 -3.15
N LEU A 235 18.78 18.19 -3.07
CA LEU A 235 18.53 19.19 -4.12
C LEU A 235 19.72 20.13 -4.43
N PRO A 236 20.59 20.52 -3.49
CA PRO A 236 21.78 21.30 -3.83
C PRO A 236 22.66 20.65 -4.89
N ALA A 237 22.61 19.33 -5.06
CA ALA A 237 23.34 18.61 -6.10
C ALA A 237 22.80 18.82 -7.52
N VAL A 238 21.60 19.35 -7.68
CA VAL A 238 20.88 19.57 -8.96
C VAL A 238 20.25 20.97 -8.98
N PRO A 239 21.04 22.03 -9.15
CA PRO A 239 20.61 23.43 -8.96
C PRO A 239 19.49 23.86 -9.90
N ASP A 240 19.42 23.30 -11.10
CA ASP A 240 18.45 23.70 -12.13
C ASP A 240 17.07 23.01 -11.98
N ALA A 241 16.95 21.99 -11.12
CA ALA A 241 15.73 21.21 -10.97
C ALA A 241 14.76 21.83 -9.96
N GLU A 242 13.47 21.77 -10.23
CA GLU A 242 12.41 21.98 -9.24
C GLU A 242 12.03 20.66 -8.55
N CYS A 243 11.57 20.74 -7.30
CA CYS A 243 11.05 19.61 -6.55
C CYS A 243 9.59 19.86 -6.16
N VAL A 244 8.70 18.98 -6.60
CA VAL A 244 7.29 19.00 -6.24
C VAL A 244 7.01 17.89 -5.24
N VAL A 245 6.47 18.25 -4.08
CA VAL A 245 6.09 17.34 -3.00
C VAL A 245 4.57 17.24 -2.97
N VAL A 246 4.05 16.03 -3.19
CA VAL A 246 2.60 15.75 -3.19
C VAL A 246 2.24 14.87 -2.01
N GLY A 247 1.21 15.28 -1.26
CA GLY A 247 0.66 14.56 -0.13
C GLY A 247 0.60 15.38 1.15
N GLY A 248 0.14 14.76 2.22
CA GLY A 248 -0.17 15.48 3.46
C GLY A 248 -1.58 16.08 3.47
N PRO A 249 -1.84 17.07 4.33
CA PRO A 249 -3.14 17.72 4.40
C PRO A 249 -3.44 18.52 3.12
N PRO A 250 -4.70 18.96 2.91
CA PRO A 250 -5.06 19.90 1.85
C PRO A 250 -4.17 21.15 1.86
N ALA A 251 -3.93 21.74 0.69
CA ALA A 251 -2.98 22.83 0.48
C ALA A 251 -3.18 24.01 1.48
N HIS A 252 -4.42 24.39 1.79
CA HIS A 252 -4.75 25.49 2.72
C HIS A 252 -4.38 25.19 4.17
N LEU A 253 -4.15 23.93 4.55
CA LEU A 253 -3.75 23.50 5.89
C LEU A 253 -2.23 23.28 6.02
N LEU A 254 -1.47 23.27 4.92
CA LEU A 254 -0.01 23.08 4.96
C LEU A 254 0.72 24.08 5.88
N PRO A 255 0.37 25.39 5.92
CA PRO A 255 1.02 26.35 6.82
C PRO A 255 0.87 26.01 8.32
N ALA A 256 -0.19 25.26 8.68
CA ALA A 256 -0.42 24.81 10.05
C ALA A 256 0.21 23.44 10.34
N ASP A 257 0.54 22.65 9.31
CA ASP A 257 1.10 21.32 9.46
C ASP A 257 2.56 21.36 9.93
N THR A 258 2.85 20.63 11.00
CA THR A 258 4.18 20.66 11.64
C THR A 258 5.27 20.08 10.73
N PHE A 259 4.96 19.03 9.96
CA PHE A 259 5.95 18.41 9.07
C PHE A 259 6.19 19.27 7.83
N ALA A 260 5.15 19.87 7.26
CA ALA A 260 5.27 20.81 6.14
C ALA A 260 6.13 22.02 6.52
N ARG A 261 5.91 22.63 7.67
CA ARG A 261 6.76 23.72 8.18
C ARG A 261 8.21 23.31 8.36
N ARG A 262 8.45 22.11 8.91
CA ARG A 262 9.81 21.58 9.06
C ARG A 262 10.49 21.36 7.70
N LEU A 263 9.73 20.92 6.69
CA LEU A 263 10.23 20.70 5.34
C LEU A 263 10.61 22.04 4.66
N SER A 264 9.75 23.05 4.80
CA SER A 264 10.02 24.43 4.31
C SER A 264 11.26 25.03 4.97
N ALA A 265 11.36 24.98 6.31
CA ALA A 265 12.53 25.47 7.02
C ALA A 265 13.84 24.77 6.61
N LEU A 266 13.76 23.46 6.30
CA LEU A 266 14.91 22.73 5.76
C LEU A 266 15.26 23.21 4.34
N ALA A 267 14.26 23.48 3.49
CA ALA A 267 14.48 24.01 2.15
C ALA A 267 15.17 25.39 2.20
N ASP A 268 14.74 26.27 3.12
CA ASP A 268 15.40 27.55 3.38
C ASP A 268 16.86 27.35 3.80
N SER A 269 17.12 26.48 4.76
CA SER A 269 18.47 26.22 5.27
C SER A 269 19.41 25.59 4.23
N CYS A 270 18.86 24.85 3.26
CA CYS A 270 19.60 24.27 2.14
C CYS A 270 19.74 25.25 0.95
N GLY A 271 19.14 26.43 1.00
CA GLY A 271 19.17 27.42 -0.11
C GLY A 271 18.39 26.95 -1.35
N VAL A 272 17.29 26.20 -1.14
CA VAL A 272 16.51 25.59 -2.25
C VAL A 272 15.01 25.90 -2.17
N ALA A 273 14.61 26.82 -1.27
CA ALA A 273 13.20 27.12 -1.01
C ALA A 273 12.44 27.64 -2.24
N ASP A 274 13.12 28.41 -3.12
CA ASP A 274 12.57 28.96 -4.36
C ASP A 274 12.13 27.91 -5.39
N ARG A 275 12.57 26.68 -5.23
CA ARG A 275 12.34 25.57 -6.17
C ARG A 275 11.76 24.33 -5.52
N VAL A 276 11.30 24.41 -4.27
CA VAL A 276 10.53 23.38 -3.57
C VAL A 276 9.07 23.80 -3.47
N ARG A 277 8.18 23.00 -4.02
CA ARG A 277 6.73 23.27 -3.98
C ARG A 277 6.03 22.17 -3.19
N LEU A 278 5.34 22.54 -2.11
CA LEU A 278 4.45 21.65 -1.35
C LEU A 278 3.02 21.83 -1.89
N LEU A 279 2.42 20.78 -2.45
CA LEU A 279 1.06 20.85 -3.02
C LEU A 279 -0.03 20.44 -2.03
N GLY A 280 0.33 19.70 -0.99
CA GLY A 280 -0.67 19.03 -0.15
C GLY A 280 -1.28 17.80 -0.84
N GLY A 281 -2.41 17.36 -0.32
CA GLY A 281 -3.16 16.23 -0.87
C GLY A 281 -3.74 16.56 -2.24
N VAL A 282 -3.52 15.67 -3.21
CA VAL A 282 -4.07 15.75 -4.57
C VAL A 282 -5.04 14.58 -4.78
N PRO A 283 -6.22 14.79 -5.38
CA PRO A 283 -7.15 13.72 -5.70
C PRO A 283 -6.50 12.63 -6.56
N ARG A 284 -6.84 11.35 -6.30
CA ARG A 284 -6.23 10.20 -7.00
C ARG A 284 -6.36 10.30 -8.52
N GLY A 285 -7.52 10.74 -9.02
CA GLY A 285 -7.76 10.90 -10.46
C GLY A 285 -6.87 11.94 -11.15
N GLU A 286 -6.33 12.89 -10.38
CA GLU A 286 -5.43 13.94 -10.89
C GLU A 286 -3.95 13.55 -10.80
N MET A 287 -3.62 12.50 -10.01
CA MET A 287 -2.24 12.10 -9.77
C MET A 287 -1.49 11.69 -11.04
N GLY A 288 -2.18 11.08 -12.01
CA GLY A 288 -1.58 10.72 -13.30
C GLY A 288 -0.93 11.91 -14.01
N ALA A 289 -1.60 13.08 -13.99
CA ALA A 289 -1.07 14.31 -14.59
C ALA A 289 0.21 14.80 -13.89
N TRP A 290 0.29 14.66 -12.56
CA TRP A 290 1.48 15.02 -11.79
C TRP A 290 2.63 14.06 -12.07
N TYR A 291 2.38 12.74 -12.10
CA TYR A 291 3.42 11.78 -12.49
C TYR A 291 3.96 12.08 -13.89
N ARG A 292 3.11 12.21 -14.91
CA ARG A 292 3.51 12.51 -16.28
C ARG A 292 4.25 13.84 -16.44
N SER A 293 4.10 14.75 -15.49
CA SER A 293 4.84 16.02 -15.50
C SER A 293 6.29 15.90 -15.00
N ALA A 294 6.69 14.77 -14.41
CA ALA A 294 7.98 14.60 -13.78
C ALA A 294 9.03 14.01 -14.75
N ASP A 295 10.27 14.49 -14.65
CA ASP A 295 11.43 13.89 -15.32
C ASP A 295 11.99 12.72 -14.52
N VAL A 296 11.76 12.73 -13.19
CA VAL A 296 12.13 11.65 -12.26
C VAL A 296 11.19 11.63 -11.07
N LEU A 297 10.77 10.45 -10.66
CA LEU A 297 10.09 10.21 -9.38
C LEU A 297 11.13 9.79 -8.33
N VAL A 298 11.13 10.45 -7.19
CA VAL A 298 11.94 10.06 -6.04
C VAL A 298 11.06 9.42 -4.97
N ALA A 299 11.35 8.18 -4.62
CA ALA A 299 10.75 7.48 -3.50
C ALA A 299 11.85 7.08 -2.50
N ALA A 300 12.03 7.87 -1.43
CA ALA A 300 13.14 7.75 -0.50
C ALA A 300 12.74 7.29 0.93
N PRO A 301 11.80 6.33 1.12
CA PRO A 301 11.42 5.93 2.47
C PRO A 301 12.54 5.16 3.18
N TRP A 302 12.49 5.21 4.52
CA TRP A 302 13.39 4.39 5.35
C TRP A 302 13.03 2.91 5.36
N TYR A 303 11.76 2.63 5.18
CA TYR A 303 11.18 1.31 4.91
C TYR A 303 9.84 1.47 4.21
N GLU A 304 9.53 0.55 3.33
CA GLU A 304 8.28 0.54 2.57
C GLU A 304 7.83 -0.90 2.35
N PRO A 305 6.70 -1.32 2.90
CA PRO A 305 6.25 -2.71 2.76
C PRO A 305 6.10 -3.15 1.31
N PHE A 306 5.51 -2.29 0.47
CA PHE A 306 5.32 -2.61 -0.93
C PHE A 306 5.76 -1.48 -1.90
N GLY A 307 5.27 -0.24 -1.71
CA GLY A 307 5.65 0.90 -2.55
C GLY A 307 4.76 1.07 -3.79
N LEU A 308 3.49 1.43 -3.62
CA LEU A 308 2.60 1.75 -4.74
C LEU A 308 3.09 2.95 -5.56
N THR A 309 3.63 3.98 -4.88
CA THR A 309 4.09 5.22 -5.53
C THR A 309 5.14 4.99 -6.65
N PRO A 310 6.20 4.19 -6.46
CA PRO A 310 7.10 3.83 -7.56
C PRO A 310 6.38 3.16 -8.73
N LEU A 311 5.44 2.25 -8.47
CA LEU A 311 4.68 1.60 -9.54
C LEU A 311 3.80 2.57 -10.31
N GLU A 312 3.13 3.50 -9.62
CA GLU A 312 2.31 4.55 -10.24
C GLU A 312 3.15 5.44 -11.16
N GLY A 313 4.35 5.85 -10.71
CA GLY A 313 5.29 6.61 -11.54
C GLY A 313 5.78 5.82 -12.76
N MET A 314 6.20 4.58 -12.55
CA MET A 314 6.63 3.67 -13.63
C MET A 314 5.51 3.43 -14.65
N ALA A 315 4.27 3.29 -14.21
CA ALA A 315 3.09 3.14 -15.06
C ALA A 315 2.81 4.40 -15.91
N CYS A 316 3.19 5.57 -15.41
CA CYS A 316 3.13 6.84 -16.16
C CYS A 316 4.37 7.08 -17.05
N GLY A 317 5.29 6.13 -17.17
CA GLY A 317 6.51 6.26 -17.97
C GLY A 317 7.56 7.15 -17.31
N VAL A 318 7.59 7.28 -15.99
CA VAL A 318 8.53 8.10 -15.25
C VAL A 318 9.60 7.22 -14.61
N PRO A 319 10.89 7.46 -14.87
CA PRO A 319 11.96 6.73 -14.22
C PRO A 319 12.00 7.02 -12.71
N VAL A 320 12.37 6.02 -11.92
CA VAL A 320 12.35 6.10 -10.46
C VAL A 320 13.75 6.09 -9.88
N ILE A 321 14.02 6.99 -8.93
CA ILE A 321 15.11 6.81 -7.97
C ILE A 321 14.46 6.39 -6.65
N GLY A 322 14.71 5.16 -6.21
CA GLY A 322 14.16 4.57 -5.00
C GLY A 322 15.21 4.24 -3.96
N THR A 323 14.83 4.20 -2.69
CA THR A 323 15.69 3.58 -1.67
C THR A 323 15.60 2.06 -1.77
N ASN A 324 16.74 1.38 -1.57
CA ASN A 324 16.85 -0.09 -1.61
C ASN A 324 16.23 -0.72 -0.35
N VAL A 325 14.91 -0.66 -0.24
CA VAL A 325 14.14 -1.17 0.92
C VAL A 325 12.83 -1.82 0.49
N GLY A 326 12.47 -2.90 1.17
CA GLY A 326 11.17 -3.57 1.03
C GLY A 326 10.74 -3.79 -0.42
N GLY A 327 9.47 -3.48 -0.74
CA GLY A 327 8.92 -3.66 -2.08
C GLY A 327 9.51 -2.75 -3.16
N ILE A 328 10.20 -1.67 -2.80
CA ILE A 328 10.89 -0.83 -3.79
C ILE A 328 12.05 -1.59 -4.40
N ALA A 329 12.81 -2.35 -3.59
CA ALA A 329 13.91 -3.19 -4.07
C ALA A 329 13.46 -4.29 -5.05
N ASP A 330 12.20 -4.75 -4.93
CA ASP A 330 11.63 -5.73 -5.86
C ASP A 330 11.02 -5.07 -7.10
N SER A 331 10.42 -3.89 -6.96
CA SER A 331 9.72 -3.22 -8.06
C SER A 331 10.66 -2.48 -9.00
N VAL A 332 11.64 -1.78 -8.47
CA VAL A 332 12.67 -1.07 -9.24
C VAL A 332 13.86 -1.99 -9.47
N VAL A 333 14.25 -2.19 -10.73
CA VAL A 333 15.47 -2.92 -11.10
C VAL A 333 16.59 -1.90 -11.31
N ASP A 334 17.59 -1.94 -10.40
CA ASP A 334 18.69 -1.00 -10.39
C ASP A 334 19.45 -1.02 -11.74
N GLY A 335 19.69 0.17 -12.30
CA GLY A 335 20.35 0.34 -13.59
C GLY A 335 19.50 -0.04 -14.82
N LEU A 336 18.24 -0.47 -14.67
CA LEU A 336 17.37 -0.87 -15.78
C LEU A 336 16.03 -0.10 -15.80
N THR A 337 15.28 -0.08 -14.69
CA THR A 337 13.99 0.64 -14.60
C THR A 337 14.07 1.87 -13.72
N GLY A 338 15.23 2.12 -13.14
CA GLY A 338 15.51 3.21 -12.21
C GLY A 338 16.84 2.99 -11.51
N ASP A 339 17.12 3.81 -10.52
CA ASP A 339 18.30 3.68 -9.65
C ASP A 339 17.85 3.38 -8.21
N LEU A 340 18.60 2.50 -7.52
CA LEU A 340 18.43 2.23 -6.10
C LEU A 340 19.57 2.87 -5.29
N VAL A 341 19.22 3.58 -4.22
CA VAL A 341 20.17 4.22 -3.32
C VAL A 341 19.98 3.73 -1.87
N PRO A 342 21.00 3.81 -1.01
CA PRO A 342 20.82 3.51 0.41
C PRO A 342 19.78 4.45 1.06
N PRO A 343 18.95 3.95 2.00
CA PRO A 343 18.03 4.82 2.75
C PRO A 343 18.81 5.78 3.66
N ARG A 344 18.28 6.97 3.87
CA ARG A 344 18.88 8.03 4.71
C ARG A 344 20.25 8.50 4.20
N ASP A 345 20.50 8.43 2.90
CA ASP A 345 21.72 8.93 2.26
C ASP A 345 21.40 10.00 1.21
N PRO A 346 21.25 11.27 1.62
CA PRO A 346 20.99 12.38 0.69
C PRO A 346 22.13 12.60 -0.34
N ARG A 347 23.37 12.19 -0.02
CA ARG A 347 24.50 12.33 -0.95
C ARG A 347 24.41 11.34 -2.09
N ALA A 348 24.13 10.08 -1.79
CA ALA A 348 23.88 9.05 -2.81
C ALA A 348 22.67 9.45 -3.67
N LEU A 349 21.59 9.93 -3.06
CA LEU A 349 20.41 10.41 -3.78
C LEU A 349 20.75 11.60 -4.71
N GLY A 350 21.49 12.60 -4.23
CA GLY A 350 21.91 13.74 -5.04
C GLY A 350 22.80 13.34 -6.21
N THR A 351 23.67 12.34 -6.03
CA THR A 351 24.51 11.78 -7.10
C THR A 351 23.67 11.08 -8.16
N ALA A 352 22.70 10.25 -7.75
CA ALA A 352 21.79 9.57 -8.66
C ALA A 352 20.91 10.57 -9.44
N LEU A 353 20.38 11.60 -8.77
CA LEU A 353 19.61 12.67 -9.41
C LEU A 353 20.43 13.40 -10.48
N ARG A 354 21.66 13.81 -10.17
CA ARG A 354 22.52 14.50 -11.12
C ARG A 354 22.81 13.63 -12.35
N ARG A 355 23.11 12.35 -12.13
CA ARG A 355 23.36 11.39 -13.20
C ARG A 355 22.15 11.20 -14.09
N LEU A 356 20.96 11.00 -13.48
CA LEU A 356 19.75 10.69 -14.23
C LEU A 356 19.20 11.93 -14.96
N LEU A 357 19.17 13.10 -14.32
CA LEU A 357 18.70 14.34 -14.94
C LEU A 357 19.63 14.83 -16.05
N GLY A 358 20.93 14.52 -15.98
CA GLY A 358 21.92 14.87 -17.01
C GLY A 358 21.95 13.91 -18.21
N ASP A 359 21.16 12.81 -18.21
CA ASP A 359 21.22 11.76 -19.24
C ASP A 359 19.81 11.43 -19.77
N ASN A 360 19.42 12.10 -20.87
CA ASN A 360 18.12 11.90 -21.52
C ASN A 360 17.94 10.48 -22.06
N VAL A 361 19.03 9.87 -22.57
CA VAL A 361 18.97 8.51 -23.13
C VAL A 361 18.67 7.51 -22.03
N ARG A 362 19.35 7.65 -20.88
CA ARG A 362 19.09 6.81 -19.71
C ARG A 362 17.67 6.98 -19.19
N ARG A 363 17.18 8.23 -19.08
CA ARG A 363 15.79 8.48 -18.64
C ARG A 363 14.78 7.78 -19.56
N PHE A 364 14.97 7.90 -20.86
CA PHE A 364 14.10 7.24 -21.84
C PHE A 364 14.18 5.71 -21.73
N ALA A 365 15.38 5.15 -21.62
CA ALA A 365 15.57 3.69 -21.48
C ALA A 365 14.90 3.16 -20.19
N TYR A 366 15.10 3.86 -19.06
CA TYR A 366 14.46 3.48 -17.80
C TYR A 366 12.93 3.56 -17.88
N ALA A 367 12.38 4.63 -18.47
CA ALA A 367 10.94 4.80 -18.66
C ALA A 367 10.32 3.65 -19.48
N THR A 368 10.97 3.29 -20.58
CA THR A 368 10.51 2.18 -21.46
C THR A 368 10.55 0.85 -20.72
N ALA A 369 11.66 0.52 -20.08
CA ALA A 369 11.80 -0.72 -19.32
C ALA A 369 10.84 -0.78 -18.11
N ALA A 370 10.56 0.38 -17.49
CA ALA A 370 9.60 0.49 -16.40
C ALA A 370 8.18 0.16 -16.85
N LEU A 371 7.74 0.70 -18.00
CA LEU A 371 6.43 0.40 -18.58
C LEU A 371 6.26 -1.10 -18.88
N ASP A 372 7.28 -1.71 -19.49
CA ASP A 372 7.26 -3.15 -19.80
C ASP A 372 7.17 -4.00 -18.51
N ARG A 373 7.90 -3.58 -17.47
CA ARG A 373 7.85 -4.25 -16.18
C ARG A 373 6.48 -4.14 -15.51
N ILE A 374 5.83 -2.96 -15.54
CA ILE A 374 4.48 -2.77 -15.01
C ILE A 374 3.50 -3.70 -15.72
N ARG A 375 3.44 -3.65 -17.04
CA ARG A 375 2.52 -4.47 -17.86
C ARG A 375 2.73 -5.97 -17.64
N SER A 376 3.97 -6.39 -17.48
CA SER A 376 4.30 -7.81 -17.32
C SER A 376 4.12 -8.35 -15.91
N ARG A 377 4.14 -7.51 -14.84
CA ARG A 377 4.23 -8.00 -13.46
C ARG A 377 3.29 -7.35 -12.44
N TYR A 378 2.89 -6.09 -12.65
CA TYR A 378 2.27 -5.27 -11.59
C TYR A 378 0.88 -4.74 -11.97
N SER A 379 0.04 -5.53 -12.66
CA SER A 379 -1.36 -5.19 -12.86
C SER A 379 -2.24 -5.81 -11.76
N TRP A 380 -3.33 -5.13 -11.41
CA TRP A 380 -4.32 -5.67 -10.47
C TRP A 380 -5.00 -6.93 -11.02
N LYS A 381 -5.20 -7.01 -12.34
CA LYS A 381 -5.70 -8.23 -13.00
C LYS A 381 -4.81 -9.43 -12.68
N ARG A 382 -3.50 -9.29 -12.84
CA ARG A 382 -2.53 -10.34 -12.54
C ARG A 382 -2.51 -10.70 -11.05
N CYS A 383 -2.60 -9.69 -10.18
CA CYS A 383 -2.71 -9.90 -8.74
C CYS A 383 -3.95 -10.74 -8.39
N ALA A 384 -5.12 -10.41 -8.97
CA ALA A 384 -6.35 -11.17 -8.77
C ALA A 384 -6.26 -12.61 -9.31
N GLU A 385 -5.64 -12.83 -10.48
CA GLU A 385 -5.40 -14.16 -11.05
C GLU A 385 -4.52 -15.02 -10.12
N GLN A 386 -3.41 -14.47 -9.62
CA GLN A 386 -2.51 -15.16 -8.71
C GLN A 386 -3.18 -15.48 -7.36
N LEU A 387 -3.95 -14.54 -6.81
CA LEU A 387 -4.73 -14.79 -5.60
C LEU A 387 -5.85 -15.80 -5.82
N GLY A 388 -6.53 -15.75 -6.97
CA GLY A 388 -7.51 -16.75 -7.35
C GLY A 388 -6.94 -18.17 -7.37
N ALA A 389 -5.70 -18.33 -7.85
CA ALA A 389 -4.99 -19.61 -7.79
C ALA A 389 -4.68 -20.04 -6.35
N VAL A 390 -4.21 -19.10 -5.50
CA VAL A 390 -3.97 -19.37 -4.07
C VAL A 390 -5.27 -19.81 -3.38
N TYR A 391 -6.37 -19.11 -3.58
CA TYR A 391 -7.67 -19.45 -2.99
C TYR A 391 -8.17 -20.80 -3.48
N GLY A 392 -8.02 -21.09 -4.79
CA GLY A 392 -8.41 -22.36 -5.38
C GLY A 392 -7.73 -23.58 -4.72
N THR A 393 -6.46 -23.45 -4.32
CA THR A 393 -5.76 -24.55 -3.60
C THR A 393 -6.36 -24.83 -2.23
N LEU A 394 -6.90 -23.83 -1.56
CA LEU A 394 -7.51 -23.96 -0.23
C LEU A 394 -8.94 -24.52 -0.30
N THR A 395 -9.72 -24.05 -1.26
CA THR A 395 -11.12 -24.48 -1.42
C THR A 395 -11.22 -25.90 -1.98
N SER A 396 -10.27 -26.35 -2.78
CA SER A 396 -10.22 -27.74 -3.27
C SER A 396 -9.83 -28.74 -2.18
N ALA A 397 -8.95 -28.35 -1.26
CA ALA A 397 -8.53 -29.17 -0.13
C ALA A 397 -9.64 -29.31 0.96
N ALA A 398 -10.53 -28.33 1.05
CA ALA A 398 -11.62 -28.30 2.04
C ALA A 398 -12.86 -29.11 1.61
N ARG A 399 -12.97 -29.55 0.36
CA ARG A 399 -14.07 -30.44 -0.09
C ARG A 399 -13.74 -31.87 0.29
N PRO A 400 -14.46 -32.53 1.22
CA PRO A 400 -14.32 -33.97 1.43
C PRO A 400 -14.67 -34.67 0.12
N THR A 401 -13.80 -35.59 -0.32
CA THR A 401 -14.12 -36.51 -1.41
C THR A 401 -15.46 -37.17 -1.09
N PRO A 402 -16.50 -37.11 -1.97
CA PRO A 402 -17.72 -37.86 -1.72
C PRO A 402 -17.32 -39.33 -1.55
N ALA A 403 -17.67 -39.90 -0.39
CA ALA A 403 -17.52 -41.31 -0.18
C ALA A 403 -18.30 -42.02 -1.31
N VAL A 404 -17.58 -42.71 -2.16
CA VAL A 404 -18.18 -43.60 -3.18
C VAL A 404 -18.87 -44.68 -2.38
N ALA A 405 -20.22 -44.63 -2.37
CA ALA A 405 -21.07 -45.68 -1.81
C ALA A 405 -21.16 -46.87 -2.78
#